data_4f94ae66f5e5c5c8d8310a05949c5983
#
_entry.id   4f94ae66f5e5c5c8d8310a05949c5983
#
_cell.length_a   1.000
_cell.length_b   1.000
_cell.length_c   1.000
_cell.angle_alpha   90.00
_cell.angle_beta   90.00
_cell.angle_gamma   90.00
#
_symmetry.space_group_name_H-M   'P 1'
#
loop_
_entity.id
_entity.type
_entity.pdbx_description
1 polymer ?
#
loop_
_entity_poly.entity_id
_entity_poly.type
_entity_poly.pdbx_seq_one_letter_code
_entity_poly.pdbx_strand_id
1 'polypeptide(L)'
;GVKAGTKVAVWASNVPQWYIAFWATTKIGAILVTVNTAYKIHEAEYLFRQSDTHTLIMTQGAKDTNYGEIVARLCPELENTKAGSPLHCRRLPFLRNVITVGFRKKGCLTWEEAIERAENVPVEEVYRIAANVDPNDVCNMQYTSGTTGFPKGVMLTHYNVVNNGKCIGDRMDLSTADRMM
;
A
#
# COMPACT_ATOMS: atom_id res chain seq x y z
N GLY A 1 -4.76 -11.40 8.37
CA GLY A 1 -5.12 -10.96 7.03
C GLY A 1 -5.49 -9.48 6.97
N VAL A 2 -5.53 -8.95 5.76
CA VAL A 2 -6.00 -7.59 5.50
C VAL A 2 -7.52 -7.54 5.59
N LYS A 3 -8.08 -6.52 6.24
CA LYS A 3 -9.52 -6.29 6.40
C LYS A 3 -9.81 -4.79 6.35
N ALA A 4 -11.06 -4.40 6.44
CA ALA A 4 -11.47 -2.99 6.49
C ALA A 4 -10.68 -2.22 7.56
N GLY A 5 -10.22 -1.02 7.21
CA GLY A 5 -9.37 -0.16 8.04
C GLY A 5 -7.89 -0.57 8.14
N THR A 6 -7.51 -1.74 7.60
CA THR A 6 -6.10 -2.18 7.59
C THR A 6 -5.27 -1.31 6.62
N LYS A 7 -4.10 -0.85 7.06
CA LYS A 7 -3.19 -0.04 6.24
C LYS A 7 -2.25 -0.93 5.44
N VAL A 8 -2.28 -0.76 4.12
CA VAL A 8 -1.42 -1.45 3.16
C VAL A 8 -0.55 -0.41 2.47
N ALA A 9 0.74 -0.41 2.78
CA ALA A 9 1.68 0.50 2.15
C ALA A 9 2.18 -0.05 0.81
N VAL A 10 2.29 0.81 -0.19
CA VAL A 10 2.91 0.48 -1.48
C VAL A 10 4.11 1.38 -1.72
N TRP A 11 5.30 0.75 -1.81
CA TRP A 11 6.56 1.40 -2.08
C TRP A 11 7.14 0.91 -3.41
N ALA A 12 6.69 1.53 -4.47
CA ALA A 12 7.02 1.13 -5.84
C ALA A 12 6.94 2.33 -6.77
N SER A 13 7.67 2.26 -7.89
CA SER A 13 7.46 3.13 -9.04
C SER A 13 6.19 2.71 -9.81
N ASN A 14 5.99 3.26 -11.02
CA ASN A 14 4.83 2.95 -11.86
C ASN A 14 4.90 1.51 -12.40
N VAL A 15 4.36 0.57 -11.62
CA VAL A 15 4.22 -0.84 -11.99
C VAL A 15 2.74 -1.25 -11.89
N PRO A 16 2.28 -2.23 -12.70
CA PRO A 16 0.87 -2.67 -12.68
C PRO A 16 0.39 -3.08 -11.29
N GLN A 17 1.26 -3.68 -10.49
CA GLN A 17 0.94 -4.15 -9.14
C GLN A 17 0.55 -3.00 -8.19
N TRP A 18 1.08 -1.79 -8.40
CA TRP A 18 0.68 -0.60 -7.64
C TRP A 18 -0.80 -0.30 -7.87
N TYR A 19 -1.21 -0.29 -9.13
CA TYR A 19 -2.60 -0.03 -9.54
C TYR A 19 -3.55 -1.12 -9.03
N ILE A 20 -3.14 -2.39 -9.16
CA ILE A 20 -3.92 -3.52 -8.65
C ILE A 20 -4.09 -3.43 -7.14
N ALA A 21 -3.01 -3.13 -6.40
CA ALA A 21 -3.06 -2.96 -4.95
C ALA A 21 -4.00 -1.84 -4.52
N PHE A 22 -4.01 -0.71 -5.23
CA PHE A 22 -4.93 0.40 -4.97
C PHE A 22 -6.39 -0.05 -5.04
N TRP A 23 -6.79 -0.69 -6.15
CA TRP A 23 -8.18 -1.11 -6.33
C TRP A 23 -8.56 -2.28 -5.44
N ALA A 24 -7.64 -3.19 -5.17
CA ALA A 24 -7.89 -4.31 -4.26
C ALA A 24 -8.13 -3.84 -2.82
N THR A 25 -7.32 -2.90 -2.32
CA THR A 25 -7.46 -2.36 -0.96
C THR A 25 -8.73 -1.53 -0.82
N THR A 26 -8.99 -0.61 -1.76
CA THR A 26 -10.18 0.24 -1.71
C THR A 26 -11.46 -0.59 -1.78
N LYS A 27 -11.48 -1.67 -2.59
CA LYS A 27 -12.66 -2.54 -2.74
C LYS A 27 -13.08 -3.22 -1.45
N ILE A 28 -12.15 -3.51 -0.54
CA ILE A 28 -12.44 -4.18 0.73
C ILE A 28 -12.41 -3.25 1.94
N GLY A 29 -12.43 -1.93 1.72
CA GLY A 29 -12.38 -0.93 2.79
C GLY A 29 -11.04 -0.86 3.53
N ALA A 30 -9.97 -1.46 2.99
CA ALA A 30 -8.62 -1.26 3.49
C ALA A 30 -8.07 0.09 3.00
N ILE A 31 -7.04 0.61 3.68
CA ILE A 31 -6.47 1.92 3.39
C ILE A 31 -5.13 1.75 2.69
N LEU A 32 -5.03 2.22 1.45
CA LEU A 32 -3.74 2.28 0.78
C LEU A 32 -2.90 3.43 1.34
N VAL A 33 -1.65 3.15 1.67
CA VAL A 33 -0.65 4.14 2.09
C VAL A 33 0.39 4.29 0.99
N THR A 34 0.47 5.46 0.38
CA THR A 34 1.44 5.73 -0.68
C THR A 34 2.79 6.12 -0.08
N VAL A 35 3.86 5.43 -0.49
CA VAL A 35 5.22 5.70 -0.02
C VAL A 35 6.01 6.39 -1.12
N ASN A 36 6.59 7.56 -0.82
CA ASN A 36 7.42 8.28 -1.77
C ASN A 36 8.67 7.45 -2.13
N THR A 37 8.92 7.30 -3.42
CA THR A 37 10.03 6.49 -3.95
C THR A 37 11.42 7.03 -3.57
N ALA A 38 11.52 8.31 -3.21
CA ALA A 38 12.77 8.96 -2.79
C ALA A 38 13.09 8.77 -1.29
N TYR A 39 12.15 8.24 -0.50
CA TYR A 39 12.36 8.09 0.95
C TYR A 39 13.54 7.16 1.25
N LYS A 40 14.33 7.57 2.23
CA LYS A 40 15.40 6.78 2.83
C LYS A 40 14.89 6.15 4.13
N ILE A 41 15.79 5.55 4.89
CA ILE A 41 15.44 4.72 6.06
C ILE A 41 14.62 5.49 7.13
N HIS A 42 14.97 6.75 7.41
CA HIS A 42 14.32 7.51 8.48
C HIS A 42 12.90 7.94 8.11
N GLU A 43 12.70 8.40 6.88
CA GLU A 43 11.39 8.80 6.38
C GLU A 43 10.47 7.57 6.23
N ALA A 44 11.01 6.46 5.72
CA ALA A 44 10.28 5.22 5.59
C ALA A 44 9.84 4.67 6.97
N GLU A 45 10.74 4.62 7.95
CA GLU A 45 10.41 4.21 9.30
C GLU A 45 9.33 5.09 9.93
N TYR A 46 9.47 6.40 9.80
CA TYR A 46 8.48 7.36 10.30
C TYR A 46 7.10 7.09 9.69
N LEU A 47 7.02 6.97 8.36
CA LEU A 47 5.78 6.71 7.66
C LEU A 47 5.14 5.38 8.09
N PHE A 48 5.90 4.28 8.11
CA PHE A 48 5.36 2.97 8.47
C PHE A 48 4.87 2.91 9.92
N ARG A 49 5.51 3.61 10.82
CA ARG A 49 5.09 3.71 12.22
C ARG A 49 3.85 4.58 12.38
N GLN A 50 3.87 5.77 11.79
CA GLN A 50 2.79 6.75 11.93
C GLN A 50 1.50 6.28 11.26
N SER A 51 1.60 5.55 10.15
CA SER A 51 0.44 4.97 9.45
C SER A 51 -0.06 3.66 10.05
N ASP A 52 0.62 3.08 11.04
CA ASP A 52 0.36 1.72 11.52
C ASP A 52 0.34 0.69 10.37
N THR A 53 1.30 0.79 9.47
CA THR A 53 1.39 -0.09 8.29
C THR A 53 1.39 -1.55 8.70
N HIS A 54 0.36 -2.29 8.25
CA HIS A 54 0.22 -3.73 8.50
C HIS A 54 0.85 -4.60 7.42
N THR A 55 0.71 -4.20 6.17
CA THR A 55 1.26 -4.92 5.01
C THR A 55 2.04 -3.95 4.14
N LEU A 56 3.24 -4.32 3.74
CA LEU A 56 4.07 -3.56 2.81
C LEU A 56 4.19 -4.34 1.49
N ILE A 57 3.85 -3.69 0.39
CA ILE A 57 4.10 -4.16 -0.98
C ILE A 57 5.21 -3.29 -1.53
N MET A 58 6.29 -3.89 -2.05
CA MET A 58 7.43 -3.11 -2.55
C MET A 58 8.12 -3.74 -3.75
N THR A 59 8.64 -2.90 -4.65
CA THR A 59 9.68 -3.27 -5.61
C THR A 59 11.04 -3.32 -4.94
N GLN A 60 12.07 -3.79 -5.64
CA GLN A 60 13.43 -3.87 -5.07
C GLN A 60 13.98 -2.49 -4.71
N GLY A 61 13.61 -1.47 -5.47
CA GLY A 61 14.07 -0.10 -5.25
C GLY A 61 13.70 0.82 -6.41
N ALA A 62 14.14 2.07 -6.35
CA ALA A 62 14.05 3.05 -7.43
C ALA A 62 15.28 3.95 -7.41
N LYS A 63 15.83 4.24 -8.59
CA LYS A 63 17.07 5.02 -8.76
C LYS A 63 18.20 4.45 -7.89
N ASP A 64 18.70 5.25 -6.96
CA ASP A 64 19.79 4.96 -6.03
C ASP A 64 19.32 4.38 -4.66
N THR A 65 18.04 4.08 -4.52
CA THR A 65 17.45 3.62 -3.25
C THR A 65 17.02 2.16 -3.36
N ASN A 66 17.65 1.30 -2.55
CA ASN A 66 17.28 -0.11 -2.41
C ASN A 66 16.32 -0.29 -1.24
N TYR A 67 15.03 -0.49 -1.52
CA TYR A 67 14.00 -0.67 -0.51
C TYR A 67 14.18 -1.98 0.26
N GLY A 68 14.63 -3.03 -0.43
CA GLY A 68 14.89 -4.32 0.18
C GLY A 68 15.95 -4.24 1.29
N GLU A 69 17.02 -3.47 1.09
CA GLU A 69 18.04 -3.24 2.11
C GLU A 69 17.51 -2.40 3.27
N ILE A 70 16.76 -1.33 2.97
CA ILE A 70 16.16 -0.48 4.00
C ILE A 70 15.23 -1.31 4.89
N VAL A 71 14.35 -2.11 4.30
CA VAL A 71 13.42 -2.97 5.05
C VAL A 71 14.15 -4.02 5.86
N ALA A 72 15.25 -4.61 5.35
CA ALA A 72 16.09 -5.54 6.13
C ALA A 72 16.70 -4.87 7.37
N ARG A 73 17.13 -3.62 7.25
CA ARG A 73 17.68 -2.85 8.39
C ARG A 73 16.61 -2.43 9.39
N LEU A 74 15.38 -2.16 8.94
CA LEU A 74 14.24 -1.85 9.81
C LEU A 74 13.66 -3.09 10.48
N CYS A 75 13.68 -4.23 9.81
CA CYS A 75 13.10 -5.50 10.24
C CYS A 75 14.09 -6.66 10.09
N PRO A 76 15.16 -6.71 10.89
CA PRO A 76 16.12 -7.83 10.86
C PRO A 76 15.45 -9.17 11.17
N GLU A 77 14.29 -9.17 11.83
CA GLU A 77 13.49 -10.35 12.13
C GLU A 77 13.02 -11.11 10.89
N LEU A 78 13.02 -10.47 9.71
CA LEU A 78 12.71 -11.13 8.43
C LEU A 78 13.64 -12.31 8.15
N GLU A 79 14.91 -12.25 8.60
CA GLU A 79 15.87 -13.33 8.40
C GLU A 79 15.44 -14.65 9.08
N ASN A 80 14.63 -14.58 10.13
CA ASN A 80 14.18 -15.72 10.90
C ASN A 80 12.65 -15.97 10.75
N THR A 81 11.97 -15.18 9.94
CA THR A 81 10.53 -15.32 9.71
C THR A 81 10.28 -16.18 8.48
N LYS A 82 9.38 -17.16 8.61
CA LYS A 82 8.89 -17.93 7.45
C LYS A 82 7.99 -17.04 6.60
N ALA A 83 8.22 -17.01 5.29
CA ALA A 83 7.39 -16.27 4.36
C ALA A 83 5.89 -16.62 4.53
N GLY A 84 5.06 -15.59 4.66
CA GLY A 84 3.62 -15.74 4.87
C GLY A 84 3.18 -16.07 6.30
N SER A 85 4.10 -16.17 7.25
CA SER A 85 3.78 -16.11 8.67
C SER A 85 3.78 -14.65 9.14
N PRO A 86 2.96 -14.29 10.15
CA PRO A 86 2.94 -12.93 10.67
C PRO A 86 4.32 -12.49 11.16
N LEU A 87 4.82 -11.37 10.65
CA LEU A 87 6.05 -10.75 11.09
C LEU A 87 5.85 -10.08 12.45
N HIS A 88 6.83 -10.17 13.31
CA HIS A 88 6.89 -9.48 14.59
C HIS A 88 8.12 -8.58 14.63
N CYS A 89 8.04 -7.44 13.94
CA CYS A 89 9.13 -6.48 13.85
C CYS A 89 9.11 -5.53 15.05
N ARG A 90 10.22 -5.47 15.80
CA ARG A 90 10.35 -4.61 16.98
C ARG A 90 10.25 -3.12 16.65
N ARG A 91 10.86 -2.70 15.54
CA ARG A 91 10.85 -1.29 15.10
C ARG A 91 9.52 -0.89 14.45
N LEU A 92 8.83 -1.85 13.80
CA LEU A 92 7.57 -1.63 13.08
C LEU A 92 6.48 -2.55 13.68
N PRO A 93 5.93 -2.19 14.84
CA PRO A 93 5.12 -3.11 15.66
C PRO A 93 3.79 -3.54 15.02
N PHE A 94 3.32 -2.81 14.02
CA PHE A 94 2.10 -3.16 13.28
C PHE A 94 2.37 -3.98 12.01
N LEU A 95 3.62 -4.00 11.51
CA LEU A 95 3.97 -4.72 10.29
C LEU A 95 3.86 -6.23 10.49
N ARG A 96 3.05 -6.87 9.65
CA ARG A 96 2.80 -8.33 9.68
C ARG A 96 3.23 -9.03 8.41
N ASN A 97 3.19 -8.34 7.27
CA ASN A 97 3.50 -8.94 5.99
C ASN A 97 4.34 -7.99 5.13
N VAL A 98 5.31 -8.57 4.42
CA VAL A 98 6.04 -7.89 3.36
C VAL A 98 5.88 -8.72 2.08
N ILE A 99 5.46 -8.06 1.00
CA ILE A 99 5.25 -8.65 -0.33
C ILE A 99 6.20 -7.97 -1.30
N THR A 100 6.99 -8.75 -2.00
CA THR A 100 7.97 -8.25 -2.98
C THR A 100 7.46 -8.38 -4.39
N VAL A 101 7.71 -7.39 -5.23
CA VAL A 101 7.33 -7.36 -6.64
C VAL A 101 8.59 -7.41 -7.50
N GLY A 102 8.71 -8.48 -8.29
CA GLY A 102 9.80 -8.66 -9.24
C GLY A 102 11.14 -9.10 -8.63
N PHE A 103 11.19 -9.42 -7.33
CA PHE A 103 12.38 -9.96 -6.67
C PHE A 103 12.01 -10.84 -5.49
N ARG A 104 12.96 -11.67 -5.02
CA ARG A 104 12.79 -12.51 -3.84
C ARG A 104 13.59 -11.97 -2.66
N LYS A 105 12.99 -12.03 -1.48
CA LYS A 105 13.65 -11.68 -0.22
C LYS A 105 13.22 -12.64 0.87
N LYS A 106 14.16 -13.07 1.69
CA LYS A 106 13.92 -13.98 2.81
C LYS A 106 12.88 -13.38 3.76
N GLY A 107 11.96 -14.19 4.25
CA GLY A 107 10.88 -13.78 5.14
C GLY A 107 9.71 -13.06 4.45
N CYS A 108 9.83 -12.72 3.17
CA CYS A 108 8.80 -12.05 2.40
C CYS A 108 8.07 -13.03 1.45
N LEU A 109 6.80 -12.77 1.17
CA LEU A 109 6.10 -13.39 0.04
C LEU A 109 6.49 -12.65 -1.25
N THR A 110 6.56 -13.37 -2.37
CA THR A 110 6.50 -12.70 -3.67
C THR A 110 5.06 -12.30 -3.99
N TRP A 111 4.89 -11.41 -4.96
CA TRP A 111 3.57 -11.03 -5.45
C TRP A 111 2.77 -12.24 -5.94
N GLU A 112 3.42 -13.13 -6.68
CA GLU A 112 2.85 -14.35 -7.23
C GLU A 112 2.37 -15.28 -6.10
N GLU A 113 3.21 -15.52 -5.11
CA GLU A 113 2.86 -16.33 -3.93
C GLU A 113 1.72 -15.71 -3.11
N ALA A 114 1.60 -14.38 -3.10
CA ALA A 114 0.48 -13.70 -2.46
C ALA A 114 -0.82 -13.85 -3.25
N ILE A 115 -0.76 -13.80 -4.59
CA ILE A 115 -1.92 -14.02 -5.47
C ILE A 115 -2.42 -15.46 -5.39
N GLU A 116 -1.53 -16.46 -5.37
CA GLU A 116 -1.91 -17.87 -5.21
C GLU A 116 -2.77 -18.12 -3.96
N ARG A 117 -2.58 -17.33 -2.91
CA ARG A 117 -3.41 -17.43 -1.70
C ARG A 117 -4.87 -16.96 -1.89
N ALA A 118 -5.18 -16.29 -3.00
CA ALA A 118 -6.55 -15.88 -3.31
C ALA A 118 -7.49 -17.07 -3.50
N GLU A 119 -6.96 -18.23 -3.87
CA GLU A 119 -7.74 -19.48 -3.98
C GLU A 119 -8.45 -19.86 -2.68
N ASN A 120 -7.95 -19.39 -1.53
CA ASN A 120 -8.52 -19.63 -0.22
C ASN A 120 -9.63 -18.63 0.17
N VAL A 121 -9.98 -17.68 -0.71
CA VAL A 121 -10.98 -16.64 -0.44
C VAL A 121 -12.02 -16.65 -1.55
N PRO A 122 -13.27 -17.07 -1.28
CA PRO A 122 -14.34 -17.01 -2.27
C PRO A 122 -14.57 -15.57 -2.75
N VAL A 123 -14.79 -15.40 -4.05
CA VAL A 123 -15.01 -14.08 -4.64
C VAL A 123 -16.27 -13.40 -4.09
N GLU A 124 -17.26 -14.17 -3.71
CA GLU A 124 -18.50 -13.72 -3.06
C GLU A 124 -18.22 -13.00 -1.74
N GLU A 125 -17.22 -13.46 -1.00
CA GLU A 125 -16.80 -12.79 0.25
C GLU A 125 -16.23 -11.39 -0.05
N VAL A 126 -15.49 -11.21 -1.14
CA VAL A 126 -15.00 -9.90 -1.57
C VAL A 126 -16.16 -8.96 -1.89
N TYR A 127 -17.19 -9.45 -2.60
CA TYR A 127 -18.37 -8.64 -2.90
C TYR A 127 -19.18 -8.31 -1.64
N ARG A 128 -19.31 -9.28 -0.72
CA ARG A 128 -19.99 -9.07 0.56
C ARG A 128 -19.31 -7.97 1.39
N ILE A 129 -17.99 -7.95 1.43
CA ILE A 129 -17.22 -6.91 2.12
C ILE A 129 -17.38 -5.57 1.39
N ALA A 130 -17.25 -5.56 0.07
CA ALA A 130 -17.36 -4.35 -0.75
C ALA A 130 -18.72 -3.65 -0.59
N ALA A 131 -19.80 -4.41 -0.43
CA ALA A 131 -21.15 -3.86 -0.23
C ALA A 131 -21.33 -3.07 1.09
N ASN A 132 -20.39 -3.22 2.03
CA ASN A 132 -20.41 -2.53 3.33
C ASN A 132 -19.42 -1.35 3.40
N VAL A 133 -18.72 -1.03 2.31
CA VAL A 133 -17.81 0.11 2.26
C VAL A 133 -18.61 1.39 2.05
N ASP A 134 -18.44 2.35 2.98
CA ASP A 134 -19.10 3.66 2.88
C ASP A 134 -18.25 4.63 2.02
N PRO A 135 -18.88 5.45 1.17
CA PRO A 135 -18.15 6.49 0.41
C PRO A 135 -17.32 7.46 1.28
N ASN A 136 -17.68 7.63 2.54
CA ASN A 136 -16.95 8.48 3.49
C ASN A 136 -15.85 7.72 4.25
N ASP A 137 -15.72 6.42 4.06
CA ASP A 137 -14.60 5.68 4.60
C ASP A 137 -13.28 6.14 3.97
N VAL A 138 -12.21 6.17 4.79
CA VAL A 138 -10.87 6.47 4.32
C VAL A 138 -10.36 5.31 3.45
N CYS A 139 -9.94 5.59 2.23
CA CYS A 139 -9.42 4.60 1.30
C CYS A 139 -7.94 4.81 0.94
N ASN A 140 -7.42 6.02 1.14
CA ASN A 140 -6.04 6.35 0.77
C ASN A 140 -5.42 7.28 1.79
N MET A 141 -4.15 7.07 2.08
CA MET A 141 -3.34 7.95 2.94
C MET A 141 -2.13 8.42 2.13
N GLN A 142 -2.04 9.73 1.94
CA GLN A 142 -0.93 10.36 1.21
C GLN A 142 -0.10 11.25 2.13
N TYR A 143 1.21 11.14 2.02
CA TYR A 143 2.13 11.92 2.82
C TYR A 143 2.58 13.16 2.07
N THR A 144 2.33 14.33 2.67
CA THR A 144 2.75 15.63 2.13
C THR A 144 3.86 16.22 2.98
N SER A 145 4.75 17.02 2.37
CA SER A 145 5.74 17.82 3.10
C SER A 145 5.01 18.82 3.99
N GLY A 146 5.05 18.60 5.30
CA GLY A 146 4.44 19.52 6.26
C GLY A 146 5.31 20.76 6.47
N THR A 147 4.68 21.89 6.76
CA THR A 147 5.37 23.13 7.17
C THR A 147 6.11 23.01 8.52
N THR A 148 5.87 21.93 9.26
CA THR A 148 6.41 21.68 10.61
C THR A 148 7.59 20.68 10.63
N GLY A 149 8.18 20.34 9.47
CA GLY A 149 9.37 19.50 9.36
C GLY A 149 9.10 18.00 9.20
N PHE A 150 7.94 17.48 9.62
CA PHE A 150 7.58 16.08 9.43
C PHE A 150 6.43 15.93 8.42
N PRO A 151 6.48 14.90 7.53
CA PRO A 151 5.39 14.63 6.60
C PRO A 151 4.07 14.34 7.34
N LYS A 152 2.98 14.91 6.83
CA LYS A 152 1.62 14.69 7.36
C LYS A 152 0.89 13.65 6.51
N GLY A 153 0.30 12.64 7.14
CA GLY A 153 -0.54 11.66 6.49
C GLY A 153 -1.95 12.22 6.25
N VAL A 154 -2.23 12.63 5.03
CA VAL A 154 -3.56 13.12 4.62
C VAL A 154 -4.44 11.92 4.33
N MET A 155 -5.55 11.80 5.04
CA MET A 155 -6.53 10.74 4.84
C MET A 155 -7.59 11.18 3.83
N LEU A 156 -7.67 10.46 2.71
CA LEU A 156 -8.64 10.70 1.64
C LEU A 156 -9.73 9.62 1.67
N THR A 157 -10.99 10.06 1.62
CA THR A 157 -12.13 9.15 1.51
C THR A 157 -12.37 8.74 0.06
N HIS A 158 -13.17 7.69 -0.16
CA HIS A 158 -13.64 7.35 -1.50
C HIS A 158 -14.33 8.54 -2.15
N TYR A 159 -15.16 9.26 -1.39
CA TYR A 159 -15.85 10.48 -1.86
C TYR A 159 -14.86 11.54 -2.36
N ASN A 160 -13.77 11.80 -1.62
CA ASN A 160 -12.75 12.76 -2.04
C ASN A 160 -12.09 12.35 -3.36
N VAL A 161 -11.66 11.08 -3.46
CA VAL A 161 -10.94 10.58 -4.65
C VAL A 161 -11.83 10.63 -5.89
N VAL A 162 -13.06 10.11 -5.80
CA VAL A 162 -13.98 10.05 -6.94
C VAL A 162 -14.40 11.45 -7.39
N ASN A 163 -14.78 12.34 -6.46
CA ASN A 163 -15.21 13.68 -6.83
C ASN A 163 -14.06 14.53 -7.37
N ASN A 164 -12.84 14.38 -6.83
CA ASN A 164 -11.69 15.06 -7.41
C ASN A 164 -11.43 14.60 -8.86
N GLY A 165 -11.48 13.29 -9.11
CA GLY A 165 -11.36 12.74 -10.47
C GLY A 165 -12.43 13.27 -11.41
N LYS A 166 -13.69 13.29 -10.94
CA LYS A 166 -14.81 13.86 -11.71
C LYS A 166 -14.58 15.34 -12.03
N CYS A 167 -14.25 16.15 -11.04
CA CYS A 167 -14.04 17.59 -11.26
C CYS A 167 -12.88 17.88 -12.22
N ILE A 168 -11.83 17.06 -12.20
CA ILE A 168 -10.70 17.17 -13.15
C ILE A 168 -11.20 16.81 -14.56
N GLY A 169 -11.88 15.66 -14.71
CA GLY A 169 -12.42 15.20 -15.98
C GLY A 169 -13.38 16.21 -16.62
N ASP A 170 -14.31 16.74 -15.83
CA ASP A 170 -15.27 17.74 -16.30
C ASP A 170 -14.57 19.04 -16.78
N ARG A 171 -13.52 19.49 -16.09
CA ARG A 171 -12.78 20.70 -16.46
C ARG A 171 -11.86 20.51 -17.65
N MET A 172 -11.42 19.30 -17.90
CA MET A 172 -10.64 18.94 -19.08
C MET A 172 -11.52 18.55 -20.28
N ASP A 173 -12.84 18.59 -20.10
CA ASP A 173 -13.83 18.15 -21.10
C ASP A 173 -13.57 16.74 -21.61
N LEU A 174 -13.19 15.83 -20.70
CA LEU A 174 -12.87 14.45 -21.03
C LEU A 174 -14.13 13.67 -21.40
N SER A 175 -14.02 12.91 -22.46
CA SER A 175 -15.07 12.04 -23.02
C SER A 175 -14.61 10.58 -23.10
N THR A 176 -15.50 9.69 -23.52
CA THR A 176 -15.16 8.28 -23.78
C THR A 176 -14.20 8.07 -24.95
N ALA A 177 -13.97 9.10 -25.77
CA ALA A 177 -13.01 9.08 -26.88
C ALA A 177 -11.58 9.37 -26.43
N ASP A 178 -11.39 9.98 -25.25
CA ASP A 178 -10.09 10.39 -24.75
C ASP A 178 -9.27 9.23 -24.17
N ARG A 179 -7.97 9.35 -24.24
CA ARG A 179 -7.00 8.43 -23.67
C ARG A 179 -5.98 9.23 -22.84
N MET A 180 -5.96 9.00 -21.55
CA MET A 180 -4.96 9.59 -20.63
C MET A 180 -3.86 8.58 -20.33
N MET A 181 -2.61 9.09 -20.32
CA MET A 181 -1.44 8.35 -19.89
C MET A 181 -0.80 9.04 -18.69
#